data_85d5d1709471b0577347601a5cd949e9
#
_entry.id   85d5d1709471b0577347601a5cd949e9
#
_cell.length_a   1.000
_cell.length_b   1.000
_cell.length_c   1.000
_cell.angle_alpha   90.00
_cell.angle_beta   90.00
_cell.angle_gamma   90.00
#
_symmetry.space_group_name_H-M   'P 1'
#
loop_
_entity.id
_entity.type
_entity.pdbx_description
1 polymer ?
#
loop_
_entity_poly.entity_id
_entity_poly.type
_entity_poly.pdbx_seq_one_letter_code
_entity_poly.pdbx_strand_id
1 'polypeptide(L)'
;MNTLVIVLIAAVCLFGAYVLYGRWLANKWGIDPAAKTPAVVHEDGRDYVPTNGWTVFAHQFSSIAGAGPVTGAIQAAAFGWLPVLLWVLLGGIFFGAVTDFGALYASVKNDGKSMGMLIEKYIGKTGRKLFLLFCWLFCGIVIAAFADMVAGTFNAFGADGAMVEAAKTNGAAGMVSIMFMVFAVIFGLVQKKLNLSGWKEAVVGILCIAASFAVGMNCPLILDKTAWSYITFVYIFFAAVLPMWLLKQPRDHMTTFMFVAMIVGAVLGLIVNHPVMNLPVFTGFNNAKLGTMFPILFVTVACGAVSGFHSLVSSGTSSKTVSNEKDMLKVGYGAMILESLLAVIALCVAGAAAAADGTPADGTPFQIFSRGVASFFVGFGLDQHFASVFMTMCVSALALTSLDAVARIGRMSFQELFSVDDMEHAEGWRKLLCNVYFSTIILSLIHISEPTRL
;
A
#
# COMPACT_ATOMS: atom_id res chain seq x y z
N MET A 1 19.96 -20.46 -7.49
CA MET A 1 20.65 -19.52 -6.57
C MET A 1 19.86 -19.44 -5.27
N ASN A 2 20.53 -19.28 -4.11
CA ASN A 2 19.81 -19.16 -2.83
C ASN A 2 19.10 -17.79 -2.76
N THR A 3 17.81 -17.77 -2.42
CA THR A 3 17.02 -16.53 -2.33
C THR A 3 17.54 -15.59 -1.24
N LEU A 4 18.11 -16.13 -0.15
CA LEU A 4 18.73 -15.32 0.90
C LEU A 4 19.89 -14.46 0.35
N VAL A 5 20.71 -15.01 -0.53
CA VAL A 5 21.82 -14.26 -1.16
C VAL A 5 21.28 -13.09 -1.99
N ILE A 6 20.18 -13.29 -2.73
CA ILE A 6 19.52 -12.22 -3.50
C ILE A 6 19.05 -11.11 -2.57
N VAL A 7 18.36 -11.46 -1.48
CA VAL A 7 17.85 -10.48 -0.50
C VAL A 7 18.99 -9.72 0.18
N LEU A 8 20.07 -10.41 0.56
CA LEU A 8 21.23 -9.76 1.18
C LEU A 8 21.94 -8.80 0.23
N ILE A 9 22.16 -9.19 -1.02
CA ILE A 9 22.75 -8.30 -2.04
C ILE A 9 21.84 -7.09 -2.24
N ALA A 10 20.53 -7.29 -2.39
CA ALA A 10 19.57 -6.21 -2.54
C ALA A 10 19.56 -5.27 -1.32
N ALA A 11 19.56 -5.82 -0.12
CA ALA A 11 19.59 -5.03 1.12
C ALA A 11 20.87 -4.19 1.23
N VAL A 12 22.04 -4.76 0.89
CA VAL A 12 23.32 -4.01 0.86
C VAL A 12 23.29 -2.90 -0.18
N CYS A 13 22.79 -3.18 -1.41
CA CYS A 13 22.67 -2.17 -2.45
C CYS A 13 21.71 -1.03 -2.05
N LEU A 14 20.53 -1.37 -1.54
CA LEU A 14 19.52 -0.40 -1.12
C LEU A 14 19.98 0.44 0.09
N PHE A 15 20.56 -0.19 1.10
CA PHE A 15 21.12 0.51 2.25
C PHE A 15 22.32 1.39 1.85
N GLY A 16 23.21 0.86 1.00
CA GLY A 16 24.33 1.63 0.45
C GLY A 16 23.84 2.86 -0.31
N ALA A 17 22.80 2.72 -1.13
CA ALA A 17 22.17 3.83 -1.85
C ALA A 17 21.57 4.88 -0.90
N TYR A 18 20.91 4.45 0.18
CA TYR A 18 20.39 5.38 1.20
C TYR A 18 21.53 6.21 1.85
N VAL A 19 22.62 5.53 2.24
CA VAL A 19 23.73 6.18 2.95
C VAL A 19 24.57 7.06 2.03
N LEU A 20 24.83 6.62 0.81
CA LEU A 20 25.71 7.34 -0.13
C LEU A 20 24.92 8.32 -1.01
N TYR A 21 24.02 7.80 -1.84
CA TYR A 21 23.30 8.60 -2.81
C TYR A 21 22.20 9.46 -2.17
N GLY A 22 21.41 8.90 -1.25
CA GLY A 22 20.34 9.64 -0.57
C GLY A 22 20.88 10.80 0.27
N ARG A 23 21.96 10.58 1.03
CA ARG A 23 22.61 11.67 1.81
C ARG A 23 23.27 12.71 0.90
N TRP A 24 23.92 12.26 -0.19
CA TRP A 24 24.46 13.18 -1.18
C TRP A 24 23.36 14.08 -1.77
N LEU A 25 22.21 13.49 -2.13
CA LEU A 25 21.06 14.22 -2.66
C LEU A 25 20.49 15.22 -1.66
N ALA A 26 20.33 14.80 -0.38
CA ALA A 26 19.87 15.68 0.69
C ALA A 26 20.79 16.89 0.90
N ASN A 27 22.11 16.68 0.89
CA ASN A 27 23.10 17.74 0.97
C ASN A 27 23.05 18.66 -0.26
N LYS A 28 22.89 18.09 -1.45
CA LYS A 28 22.79 18.83 -2.70
C LYS A 28 21.55 19.74 -2.76
N TRP A 29 20.43 19.28 -2.20
CA TRP A 29 19.17 20.03 -2.15
C TRP A 29 19.12 21.06 -1.00
N GLY A 30 20.10 21.06 -0.11
CA GLY A 30 20.19 22.04 0.97
C GLY A 30 19.14 21.81 2.06
N ILE A 31 19.03 20.59 2.55
CA ILE A 31 18.23 20.27 3.74
C ILE A 31 18.80 21.03 4.94
N ASP A 32 17.98 21.85 5.57
CA ASP A 32 18.37 22.65 6.72
C ASP A 32 17.63 22.20 8.00
N PRO A 33 18.31 21.54 8.93
CA PRO A 33 17.70 21.13 10.20
C PRO A 33 17.24 22.29 11.09
N ALA A 34 17.69 23.51 10.84
CA ALA A 34 17.28 24.69 11.60
C ALA A 34 16.02 25.36 11.01
N ALA A 35 15.66 25.04 9.77
CA ALA A 35 14.48 25.57 9.11
C ALA A 35 13.18 25.02 9.75
N LYS A 36 12.21 25.90 9.96
CA LYS A 36 10.88 25.50 10.42
C LYS A 36 10.10 24.89 9.27
N THR A 37 9.53 23.73 9.49
CA THR A 37 8.67 23.07 8.52
C THR A 37 7.24 23.62 8.54
N PRO A 38 6.46 23.46 7.46
CA PRO A 38 5.04 23.85 7.43
C PRO A 38 4.22 23.24 8.57
N ALA A 39 4.53 22.01 8.99
CA ALA A 39 3.90 21.36 10.13
C ALA A 39 3.97 22.21 11.41
N VAL A 40 5.10 22.87 11.63
CA VAL A 40 5.35 23.73 12.81
C VAL A 40 4.82 25.14 12.63
N VAL A 41 4.92 25.70 11.40
CA VAL A 41 4.53 27.09 11.10
C VAL A 41 3.00 27.24 11.04
N HIS A 42 2.32 26.24 10.47
CA HIS A 42 0.87 26.26 10.22
C HIS A 42 0.10 25.28 11.10
N GLU A 43 0.65 24.92 12.27
CA GLU A 43 0.02 23.95 13.19
C GLU A 43 -1.44 24.34 13.47
N ASP A 44 -2.37 23.45 13.08
CA ASP A 44 -3.82 23.63 13.27
C ASP A 44 -4.48 22.47 14.03
N GLY A 45 -3.72 21.45 14.38
CA GLY A 45 -4.20 20.25 15.07
C GLY A 45 -5.09 19.35 14.22
N ARG A 46 -5.22 19.59 12.91
CA ARG A 46 -6.06 18.81 11.99
C ARG A 46 -5.26 18.29 10.79
N ASP A 47 -4.77 19.19 9.95
CA ASP A 47 -3.98 18.86 8.76
C ASP A 47 -2.49 19.05 9.02
N TYR A 48 -2.12 20.10 9.72
CA TYR A 48 -0.74 20.41 10.10
C TYR A 48 -0.52 20.03 11.56
N VAL A 49 0.13 18.88 11.76
CA VAL A 49 0.38 18.32 13.10
C VAL A 49 1.86 17.91 13.20
N PRO A 50 2.70 18.71 13.89
CA PRO A 50 4.11 18.37 14.07
C PRO A 50 4.26 17.01 14.75
N THR A 51 4.87 16.06 14.06
CA THR A 51 4.97 14.67 14.51
C THR A 51 6.43 14.19 14.49
N ASN A 52 6.77 13.26 15.37
CA ASN A 52 8.10 12.66 15.41
C ASN A 52 8.43 11.99 14.07
N GLY A 53 9.67 12.19 13.59
CA GLY A 53 10.10 11.69 12.29
C GLY A 53 10.01 10.17 12.10
N TRP A 54 10.07 9.37 13.16
CA TRP A 54 9.83 7.91 13.06
C TRP A 54 8.34 7.58 12.88
N THR A 55 7.45 8.32 13.52
CA THR A 55 6.00 8.16 13.33
C THR A 55 5.61 8.57 11.91
N VAL A 56 6.16 9.68 11.40
CA VAL A 56 5.92 10.11 10.01
C VAL A 56 6.48 9.08 9.02
N PHE A 57 7.67 8.52 9.28
CA PHE A 57 8.24 7.44 8.48
C PHE A 57 7.33 6.20 8.45
N ALA A 58 6.86 5.76 9.62
CA ALA A 58 5.96 4.61 9.71
C ALA A 58 4.65 4.86 8.96
N HIS A 59 4.08 6.08 9.08
CA HIS A 59 2.88 6.48 8.35
C HIS A 59 3.13 6.54 6.83
N GLN A 60 4.23 7.13 6.39
CA GLN A 60 4.62 7.17 4.97
C GLN A 60 4.77 5.74 4.44
N PHE A 61 5.58 4.91 5.12
CA PHE A 61 5.83 3.54 4.72
C PHE A 61 4.54 2.70 4.67
N SER A 62 3.69 2.74 5.69
CA SER A 62 2.43 1.98 5.69
C SER A 62 1.44 2.45 4.62
N SER A 63 1.52 3.72 4.20
CA SER A 63 0.66 4.26 3.15
C SER A 63 1.13 3.89 1.74
N ILE A 64 2.45 3.79 1.52
CA ILE A 64 3.04 3.46 0.22
C ILE A 64 3.23 1.95 0.04
N ALA A 65 3.68 1.23 1.07
CA ALA A 65 3.90 -0.22 1.05
C ALA A 65 2.55 -0.98 0.99
N GLY A 66 1.84 -0.79 -0.09
CA GLY A 66 0.57 -1.44 -0.37
C GLY A 66 0.73 -2.80 -1.06
N ALA A 67 -0.32 -3.20 -1.75
CA ALA A 67 -0.34 -4.44 -2.53
C ALA A 67 0.61 -4.44 -3.73
N GLY A 68 0.88 -3.26 -4.30
CA GLY A 68 1.62 -3.10 -5.55
C GLY A 68 3.02 -3.70 -5.58
N PRO A 69 3.91 -3.45 -4.60
CA PRO A 69 5.26 -4.04 -4.59
C PRO A 69 5.25 -5.57 -4.56
N VAL A 70 4.27 -6.16 -3.88
CA VAL A 70 4.13 -7.63 -3.83
C VAL A 70 3.58 -8.17 -5.15
N THR A 71 2.46 -7.64 -5.63
CA THR A 71 1.79 -8.15 -6.83
C THR A 71 2.61 -7.90 -8.09
N GLY A 72 3.19 -6.71 -8.23
CA GLY A 72 3.97 -6.33 -9.40
C GLY A 72 5.23 -7.19 -9.58
N ALA A 73 5.99 -7.40 -8.51
CA ALA A 73 7.19 -8.23 -8.57
C ALA A 73 6.87 -9.69 -8.94
N ILE A 74 5.78 -10.25 -8.40
CA ILE A 74 5.36 -11.62 -8.70
C ILE A 74 4.85 -11.76 -10.14
N GLN A 75 4.04 -10.83 -10.63
CA GLN A 75 3.53 -10.86 -12.01
C GLN A 75 4.67 -10.71 -13.02
N ALA A 76 5.56 -9.75 -12.80
CA ALA A 76 6.67 -9.49 -13.71
C ALA A 76 7.73 -10.60 -13.70
N ALA A 77 7.75 -11.47 -12.69
CA ALA A 77 8.61 -12.65 -12.63
C ALA A 77 8.42 -13.60 -13.82
N ALA A 78 7.32 -13.47 -14.57
CA ALA A 78 7.12 -14.14 -15.84
C ALA A 78 8.18 -13.80 -16.91
N PHE A 79 8.89 -12.67 -16.78
CA PHE A 79 10.06 -12.32 -17.62
C PHE A 79 11.40 -12.84 -17.04
N GLY A 80 11.36 -13.56 -15.94
CA GLY A 80 12.51 -14.01 -15.17
C GLY A 80 12.80 -13.12 -13.97
N TRP A 81 13.47 -13.67 -12.95
CA TRP A 81 13.71 -12.95 -11.69
C TRP A 81 14.76 -11.83 -11.83
N LEU A 82 15.76 -11.98 -12.71
CA LEU A 82 16.85 -11.01 -12.83
C LEU A 82 16.41 -9.64 -13.37
N PRO A 83 15.64 -9.55 -14.49
CA PRO A 83 15.13 -8.27 -14.97
C PRO A 83 14.26 -7.54 -13.93
N VAL A 84 13.43 -8.28 -13.18
CA VAL A 84 12.60 -7.71 -12.11
C VAL A 84 13.47 -7.16 -10.99
N LEU A 85 14.45 -7.93 -10.52
CA LEU A 85 15.39 -7.51 -9.48
C LEU A 85 16.14 -6.24 -9.88
N LEU A 86 16.68 -6.22 -11.12
CA LEU A 86 17.41 -5.05 -11.63
C LEU A 86 16.52 -3.82 -11.68
N TRP A 87 15.28 -3.95 -12.16
CA TRP A 87 14.38 -2.81 -12.22
C TRP A 87 13.92 -2.34 -10.83
N VAL A 88 13.65 -3.23 -9.89
CA VAL A 88 13.34 -2.86 -8.50
C VAL A 88 14.50 -2.10 -7.87
N LEU A 89 15.74 -2.55 -8.05
CA LEU A 89 16.91 -1.88 -7.48
C LEU A 89 17.19 -0.53 -8.15
N LEU A 90 17.34 -0.51 -9.47
CA LEU A 90 17.67 0.71 -10.20
C LEU A 90 16.53 1.73 -10.18
N GLY A 91 15.30 1.25 -10.40
CA GLY A 91 14.10 2.07 -10.33
C GLY A 91 13.87 2.63 -8.93
N GLY A 92 13.95 1.79 -7.91
CA GLY A 92 13.77 2.19 -6.52
C GLY A 92 14.80 3.22 -6.05
N ILE A 93 16.07 3.03 -6.38
CA ILE A 93 17.16 3.93 -5.96
C ILE A 93 17.13 5.26 -6.70
N PHE A 94 17.07 5.23 -8.04
CA PHE A 94 17.32 6.42 -8.87
C PHE A 94 16.06 7.14 -9.31
N PHE A 95 14.91 6.48 -9.29
CA PHE A 95 13.63 7.08 -9.69
C PHE A 95 12.66 7.16 -8.51
N GLY A 96 12.23 6.06 -7.93
CA GLY A 96 11.19 6.04 -6.91
C GLY A 96 11.56 6.84 -5.67
N ALA A 97 12.69 6.50 -5.03
CA ALA A 97 13.13 7.19 -3.82
C ALA A 97 13.45 8.69 -4.06
N VAL A 98 13.97 9.02 -5.25
CA VAL A 98 14.23 10.42 -5.63
C VAL A 98 12.91 11.18 -5.83
N THR A 99 11.91 10.54 -6.48
CA THR A 99 10.60 11.15 -6.72
C THR A 99 9.85 11.39 -5.40
N ASP A 100 9.84 10.40 -4.50
CA ASP A 100 9.16 10.51 -3.20
C ASP A 100 9.79 11.56 -2.29
N PHE A 101 11.12 11.56 -2.23
CA PHE A 101 11.86 12.57 -1.49
C PHE A 101 11.72 13.96 -2.12
N GLY A 102 11.72 14.04 -3.46
CA GLY A 102 11.52 15.28 -4.21
C GLY A 102 10.14 15.89 -4.02
N ALA A 103 9.10 15.06 -4.03
CA ALA A 103 7.72 15.48 -3.77
C ALA A 103 7.56 16.01 -2.34
N LEU A 104 8.13 15.31 -1.35
CA LEU A 104 8.17 15.75 0.04
C LEU A 104 8.91 17.07 0.19
N TYR A 105 10.11 17.17 -0.38
CA TYR A 105 10.95 18.37 -0.37
C TYR A 105 10.24 19.56 -1.01
N ALA A 106 9.71 19.38 -2.22
CA ALA A 106 9.01 20.43 -2.94
C ALA A 106 7.80 20.95 -2.17
N SER A 107 7.05 20.04 -1.53
CA SER A 107 5.89 20.41 -0.71
C SER A 107 6.32 21.17 0.55
N VAL A 108 7.29 20.67 1.30
CA VAL A 108 7.80 21.34 2.52
C VAL A 108 8.36 22.74 2.22
N LYS A 109 9.11 22.88 1.13
CA LYS A 109 9.65 24.20 0.69
C LYS A 109 8.59 25.14 0.09
N ASN A 110 7.35 24.68 -0.08
CA ASN A 110 6.22 25.45 -0.59
C ASN A 110 5.01 25.40 0.36
N ASP A 111 5.23 25.55 1.66
CA ASP A 111 4.19 25.68 2.70
C ASP A 111 3.27 24.46 2.82
N GLY A 112 3.77 23.25 2.53
CA GLY A 112 2.99 22.03 2.59
C GLY A 112 1.93 21.89 1.48
N LYS A 113 2.12 22.58 0.35
CA LYS A 113 1.19 22.52 -0.79
C LYS A 113 1.15 21.11 -1.41
N SER A 114 -0.06 20.69 -1.78
CA SER A 114 -0.27 19.44 -2.52
C SER A 114 0.40 19.48 -3.89
N MET A 115 0.61 18.32 -4.51
CA MET A 115 1.18 18.21 -5.86
C MET A 115 0.36 19.02 -6.88
N GLY A 116 -0.98 19.00 -6.79
CA GLY A 116 -1.85 19.79 -7.66
C GLY A 116 -1.60 21.29 -7.54
N MET A 117 -1.42 21.81 -6.32
CA MET A 117 -1.10 23.22 -6.07
C MET A 117 0.31 23.58 -6.51
N LEU A 118 1.27 22.67 -6.42
CA LEU A 118 2.63 22.87 -6.94
C LEU A 118 2.63 22.96 -8.46
N ILE A 119 1.86 22.09 -9.14
CA ILE A 119 1.70 22.14 -10.59
C ILE A 119 1.05 23.46 -11.02
N GLU A 120 0.06 23.94 -10.29
CA GLU A 120 -0.52 25.26 -10.58
C GLU A 120 0.51 26.37 -10.48
N LYS A 121 1.33 26.34 -9.43
CA LYS A 121 2.37 27.36 -9.21
C LYS A 121 3.42 27.41 -10.32
N TYR A 122 3.85 26.26 -10.84
CA TYR A 122 4.98 26.19 -11.78
C TYR A 122 4.57 26.00 -13.24
N ILE A 123 3.38 25.41 -13.51
CA ILE A 123 2.90 25.09 -14.86
C ILE A 123 1.63 25.89 -15.21
N GLY A 124 0.84 26.24 -14.19
CA GLY A 124 -0.38 27.03 -14.35
C GLY A 124 -1.68 26.24 -14.17
N LYS A 125 -2.80 26.97 -14.22
CA LYS A 125 -4.15 26.43 -13.91
C LYS A 125 -4.59 25.27 -14.83
N THR A 126 -4.23 25.32 -16.10
CA THR A 126 -4.55 24.24 -17.05
C THR A 126 -3.81 22.95 -16.69
N GLY A 127 -2.51 23.06 -16.34
CA GLY A 127 -1.71 21.92 -15.87
C GLY A 127 -2.31 21.28 -14.62
N ARG A 128 -2.73 22.10 -13.63
CA ARG A 128 -3.44 21.59 -12.43
C ARG A 128 -4.69 20.81 -12.79
N LYS A 129 -5.56 21.36 -13.64
CA LYS A 129 -6.82 20.68 -14.00
C LYS A 129 -6.57 19.35 -14.71
N LEU A 130 -5.65 19.30 -15.66
CA LEU A 130 -5.29 18.06 -16.37
C LEU A 130 -4.70 17.03 -15.41
N PHE A 131 -3.84 17.46 -14.49
CA PHE A 131 -3.26 16.58 -13.47
C PHE A 131 -4.31 16.03 -12.51
N LEU A 132 -5.22 16.86 -12.01
CA LEU A 132 -6.31 16.41 -11.11
C LEU A 132 -7.27 15.44 -11.81
N LEU A 133 -7.60 15.69 -13.08
CA LEU A 133 -8.39 14.77 -13.90
C LEU A 133 -7.68 13.42 -14.07
N PHE A 134 -6.38 13.46 -14.40
CA PHE A 134 -5.56 12.25 -14.49
C PHE A 134 -5.53 11.50 -13.15
N CYS A 135 -5.27 12.19 -12.03
CA CYS A 135 -5.26 11.57 -10.70
C CYS A 135 -6.59 10.92 -10.36
N TRP A 136 -7.71 11.57 -10.67
CA TRP A 136 -9.04 11.03 -10.42
C TRP A 136 -9.31 9.75 -11.20
N LEU A 137 -9.04 9.75 -12.51
CA LEU A 137 -9.19 8.57 -13.37
C LEU A 137 -8.27 7.43 -12.94
N PHE A 138 -7.02 7.75 -12.63
CA PHE A 138 -6.03 6.79 -12.14
C PHE A 138 -6.48 6.16 -10.81
N CYS A 139 -6.93 6.97 -9.84
CA CYS A 139 -7.49 6.46 -8.59
C CYS A 139 -8.66 5.52 -8.84
N GLY A 140 -9.49 5.84 -9.82
CA GLY A 140 -10.57 5.00 -10.26
C GLY A 140 -10.09 3.60 -10.64
N ILE A 141 -9.18 3.49 -11.57
CA ILE A 141 -8.62 2.21 -12.05
C ILE A 141 -7.97 1.42 -10.91
N VAL A 142 -7.21 2.09 -10.05
CA VAL A 142 -6.53 1.44 -8.91
C VAL A 142 -7.52 0.87 -7.90
N ILE A 143 -8.60 1.60 -7.59
CA ILE A 143 -9.67 1.11 -6.70
C ILE A 143 -10.30 -0.15 -7.29
N ALA A 144 -10.65 -0.14 -8.59
CA ALA A 144 -11.24 -1.29 -9.27
C ALA A 144 -10.33 -2.52 -9.18
N ALA A 145 -9.06 -2.36 -9.54
CA ALA A 145 -8.08 -3.46 -9.53
C ALA A 145 -7.87 -4.05 -8.13
N PHE A 146 -7.71 -3.22 -7.10
CA PHE A 146 -7.49 -3.71 -5.75
C PHE A 146 -8.75 -4.27 -5.10
N ALA A 147 -9.92 -3.70 -5.38
CA ALA A 147 -11.20 -4.27 -4.91
C ALA A 147 -11.43 -5.66 -5.51
N ASP A 148 -11.14 -5.84 -6.81
CA ASP A 148 -11.23 -7.14 -7.48
C ASP A 148 -10.26 -8.17 -6.89
N MET A 149 -9.01 -7.76 -6.59
CA MET A 149 -8.02 -8.62 -5.93
C MET A 149 -8.46 -9.03 -4.52
N VAL A 150 -8.99 -8.12 -3.72
CA VAL A 150 -9.50 -8.41 -2.37
C VAL A 150 -10.67 -9.39 -2.44
N ALA A 151 -11.66 -9.11 -3.31
CA ALA A 151 -12.81 -9.98 -3.51
C ALA A 151 -12.39 -11.37 -4.00
N GLY A 152 -11.42 -11.44 -4.92
CA GLY A 152 -10.84 -12.71 -5.39
C GLY A 152 -10.09 -13.49 -4.31
N THR A 153 -9.44 -12.78 -3.36
CA THR A 153 -8.71 -13.43 -2.25
C THR A 153 -9.65 -14.08 -1.25
N PHE A 154 -10.83 -13.52 -1.00
CA PHE A 154 -11.81 -14.06 -0.07
C PHE A 154 -12.81 -15.00 -0.74
N ASN A 155 -12.80 -15.12 -2.07
CA ASN A 155 -13.72 -15.95 -2.83
C ASN A 155 -13.60 -17.42 -2.44
N ALA A 156 -14.74 -18.06 -2.17
CA ALA A 156 -14.83 -19.45 -1.76
C ALA A 156 -15.18 -20.41 -2.91
N PHE A 157 -15.50 -19.91 -4.11
CA PHE A 157 -15.99 -20.70 -5.24
C PHE A 157 -15.08 -20.57 -6.47
N GLY A 158 -14.90 -21.68 -7.18
CA GLY A 158 -14.21 -21.68 -8.47
C GLY A 158 -15.08 -21.14 -9.62
N ALA A 159 -14.51 -21.07 -10.81
CA ALA A 159 -15.22 -20.64 -12.02
C ALA A 159 -16.34 -21.60 -12.42
N ASP A 160 -16.27 -22.83 -11.98
CA ASP A 160 -17.27 -23.90 -12.15
C ASP A 160 -18.41 -23.84 -11.11
N GLY A 161 -18.36 -22.88 -10.17
CA GLY A 161 -19.32 -22.78 -9.06
C GLY A 161 -19.08 -23.78 -7.92
N ALA A 162 -18.06 -24.63 -8.01
CA ALA A 162 -17.69 -25.54 -6.94
C ALA A 162 -16.88 -24.83 -5.84
N MET A 163 -16.98 -25.32 -4.60
CA MET A 163 -16.15 -24.80 -3.50
C MET A 163 -14.69 -25.16 -3.75
N VAL A 164 -13.80 -24.14 -3.66
CA VAL A 164 -12.36 -24.35 -3.73
C VAL A 164 -11.84 -25.01 -2.45
N GLU A 165 -10.73 -25.74 -2.53
CA GLU A 165 -10.09 -26.39 -1.37
C GLU A 165 -9.81 -25.40 -0.23
N ALA A 166 -9.41 -24.17 -0.58
CA ALA A 166 -9.11 -23.09 0.36
C ALA A 166 -10.36 -22.32 0.86
N ALA A 167 -11.59 -22.73 0.53
CA ALA A 167 -12.80 -21.98 0.83
C ALA A 167 -12.95 -21.62 2.32
N LYS A 168 -12.63 -22.54 3.24
CA LYS A 168 -12.64 -22.26 4.69
C LYS A 168 -11.59 -21.20 5.07
N THR A 169 -10.38 -21.29 4.55
CA THR A 169 -9.30 -20.33 4.81
C THR A 169 -9.65 -18.96 4.25
N ASN A 170 -10.17 -18.89 3.03
CA ASN A 170 -10.58 -17.64 2.39
C ASN A 170 -11.76 -16.99 3.15
N GLY A 171 -12.77 -17.79 3.53
CA GLY A 171 -13.91 -17.32 4.30
C GLY A 171 -13.54 -16.89 5.72
N ALA A 172 -12.60 -17.60 6.37
CA ALA A 172 -12.06 -17.19 7.66
C ALA A 172 -11.29 -15.87 7.56
N ALA A 173 -10.41 -15.72 6.58
CA ALA A 173 -9.67 -14.48 6.34
C ALA A 173 -10.62 -13.30 6.04
N GLY A 174 -11.67 -13.51 5.24
CA GLY A 174 -12.70 -12.51 4.98
C GLY A 174 -13.44 -12.09 6.26
N MET A 175 -13.84 -13.03 7.10
CA MET A 175 -14.49 -12.74 8.38
C MET A 175 -13.54 -12.05 9.37
N VAL A 176 -12.26 -12.48 9.45
CA VAL A 176 -11.22 -11.77 10.22
C VAL A 176 -11.13 -10.32 9.75
N SER A 177 -11.13 -10.06 8.43
CA SER A 177 -11.06 -8.70 7.87
C SER A 177 -12.25 -7.83 8.27
N ILE A 178 -13.47 -8.38 8.25
CA ILE A 178 -14.67 -7.66 8.71
C ILE A 178 -14.56 -7.34 10.21
N MET A 179 -14.22 -8.34 11.03
CA MET A 179 -14.08 -8.15 12.48
C MET A 179 -12.94 -7.17 12.80
N PHE A 180 -11.86 -7.20 12.04
CA PHE A 180 -10.76 -6.25 12.19
C PHE A 180 -11.21 -4.81 11.99
N MET A 181 -12.09 -4.53 11.03
CA MET A 181 -12.68 -3.20 10.84
C MET A 181 -13.59 -2.80 12.01
N VAL A 182 -14.42 -3.74 12.48
CA VAL A 182 -15.29 -3.50 13.65
C VAL A 182 -14.45 -3.19 14.90
N PHE A 183 -13.45 -4.01 15.17
CA PHE A 183 -12.56 -3.80 16.30
C PHE A 183 -11.66 -2.56 16.14
N ALA A 184 -11.32 -2.15 14.92
CA ALA A 184 -10.62 -0.88 14.69
C ALA A 184 -11.47 0.33 15.10
N VAL A 185 -12.77 0.32 14.79
CA VAL A 185 -13.69 1.38 15.25
C VAL A 185 -13.81 1.37 16.78
N ILE A 186 -13.97 0.20 17.40
CA ILE A 186 -14.02 0.06 18.87
C ILE A 186 -12.71 0.56 19.49
N PHE A 187 -11.57 0.18 18.92
CA PHE A 187 -10.25 0.63 19.37
C PHE A 187 -10.10 2.15 19.28
N GLY A 188 -10.53 2.77 18.18
CA GLY A 188 -10.52 4.25 18.04
C GLY A 188 -11.38 4.96 19.07
N LEU A 189 -12.56 4.43 19.38
CA LEU A 189 -13.43 4.96 20.45
C LEU A 189 -12.79 4.80 21.83
N VAL A 190 -12.21 3.64 22.12
CA VAL A 190 -11.52 3.36 23.40
C VAL A 190 -10.30 4.24 23.54
N GLN A 191 -9.48 4.37 22.49
CA GLN A 191 -8.30 5.22 22.46
C GLN A 191 -8.65 6.67 22.79
N LYS A 192 -9.70 7.21 22.16
CA LYS A 192 -10.16 8.57 22.41
C LYS A 192 -10.72 8.76 23.83
N LYS A 193 -11.51 7.79 24.32
CA LYS A 193 -12.16 7.88 25.65
C LYS A 193 -11.15 7.75 26.80
N LEU A 194 -10.17 6.87 26.66
CA LEU A 194 -9.19 6.56 27.71
C LEU A 194 -7.85 7.28 27.53
N ASN A 195 -7.69 8.11 26.46
CA ASN A 195 -6.44 8.78 26.08
C ASN A 195 -5.24 7.81 26.10
N LEU A 196 -5.42 6.63 25.46
CA LEU A 196 -4.40 5.61 25.44
C LEU A 196 -3.18 6.09 24.63
N SER A 197 -1.99 5.80 25.14
CA SER A 197 -0.74 6.12 24.44
C SER A 197 0.37 5.10 24.79
N GLY A 198 1.33 4.96 23.89
CA GLY A 198 2.50 4.11 24.07
C GLY A 198 2.14 2.62 24.20
N TRP A 199 2.71 1.94 25.21
CA TRP A 199 2.57 0.48 25.34
C TRP A 199 1.12 0.02 25.61
N LYS A 200 0.29 0.86 26.31
CA LYS A 200 -1.12 0.54 26.56
C LYS A 200 -1.93 0.49 25.28
N GLU A 201 -1.68 1.43 24.38
CA GLU A 201 -2.26 1.47 23.04
C GLU A 201 -1.90 0.22 22.24
N ALA A 202 -0.61 -0.17 22.26
CA ALA A 202 -0.12 -1.38 21.59
C ALA A 202 -0.81 -2.66 22.12
N VAL A 203 -0.93 -2.81 23.44
CA VAL A 203 -1.59 -3.97 24.07
C VAL A 203 -3.05 -4.07 23.64
N VAL A 204 -3.81 -2.96 23.70
CA VAL A 204 -5.22 -2.96 23.29
C VAL A 204 -5.35 -3.28 21.81
N GLY A 205 -4.47 -2.73 20.95
CA GLY A 205 -4.44 -3.05 19.54
C GLY A 205 -4.21 -4.55 19.27
N ILE A 206 -3.23 -5.16 19.95
CA ILE A 206 -2.95 -6.60 19.83
C ILE A 206 -4.13 -7.44 20.32
N LEU A 207 -4.80 -7.05 21.42
CA LEU A 207 -6.00 -7.74 21.89
C LEU A 207 -7.15 -7.66 20.88
N CYS A 208 -7.35 -6.51 20.23
CA CYS A 208 -8.33 -6.35 19.15
C CYS A 208 -8.00 -7.25 17.94
N ILE A 209 -6.72 -7.36 17.56
CA ILE A 209 -6.26 -8.28 16.51
C ILE A 209 -6.59 -9.73 16.91
N ALA A 210 -6.19 -10.16 18.10
CA ALA A 210 -6.44 -11.49 18.60
C ALA A 210 -7.94 -11.83 18.63
N ALA A 211 -8.79 -10.90 19.07
CA ALA A 211 -10.25 -11.04 19.05
C ALA A 211 -10.80 -11.19 17.61
N SER A 212 -10.28 -10.42 16.65
CA SER A 212 -10.65 -10.53 15.23
C SER A 212 -10.36 -11.93 14.69
N PHE A 213 -9.18 -12.47 14.99
CA PHE A 213 -8.80 -13.84 14.59
C PHE A 213 -9.63 -14.90 15.30
N ALA A 214 -9.88 -14.74 16.60
CA ALA A 214 -10.71 -15.69 17.36
C ALA A 214 -12.11 -15.80 16.75
N VAL A 215 -12.76 -14.68 16.41
CA VAL A 215 -14.09 -14.70 15.78
C VAL A 215 -14.01 -15.25 14.35
N GLY A 216 -13.09 -14.75 13.53
CA GLY A 216 -13.03 -15.11 12.11
C GLY A 216 -12.69 -16.57 11.85
N MET A 217 -11.81 -17.16 12.64
CA MET A 217 -11.45 -18.58 12.51
C MET A 217 -12.59 -19.53 12.95
N ASN A 218 -13.42 -19.12 13.92
CA ASN A 218 -14.55 -19.93 14.37
C ASN A 218 -15.83 -19.73 13.55
N CYS A 219 -15.95 -18.60 12.82
CA CYS A 219 -17.14 -18.26 12.05
C CYS A 219 -16.76 -17.85 10.61
N PRO A 220 -16.22 -18.75 9.78
CA PRO A 220 -15.83 -18.43 8.41
C PRO A 220 -17.04 -18.02 7.57
N LEU A 221 -16.93 -16.91 6.82
CA LEU A 221 -17.97 -16.39 5.94
C LEU A 221 -17.72 -16.87 4.51
N ILE A 222 -18.46 -17.87 4.07
CA ILE A 222 -18.30 -18.49 2.76
C ILE A 222 -19.20 -17.79 1.75
N LEU A 223 -18.63 -16.90 0.94
CA LEU A 223 -19.31 -16.11 -0.07
C LEU A 223 -18.59 -16.21 -1.42
N ASP A 224 -19.30 -15.87 -2.49
CA ASP A 224 -18.74 -15.76 -3.83
C ASP A 224 -18.02 -14.40 -4.05
N LYS A 225 -17.28 -14.31 -5.14
CA LYS A 225 -16.51 -13.09 -5.51
C LYS A 225 -17.41 -11.86 -5.63
N THR A 226 -18.63 -12.02 -6.17
CA THR A 226 -19.56 -10.92 -6.38
C THR A 226 -20.03 -10.31 -5.06
N ALA A 227 -20.41 -11.17 -4.10
CA ALA A 227 -20.80 -10.70 -2.76
C ALA A 227 -19.64 -9.99 -2.05
N TRP A 228 -18.41 -10.52 -2.14
CA TRP A 228 -17.23 -9.85 -1.59
C TRP A 228 -16.93 -8.52 -2.25
N SER A 229 -17.17 -8.38 -3.57
CA SER A 229 -17.05 -7.10 -4.28
C SER A 229 -18.00 -6.06 -3.70
N TYR A 230 -19.28 -6.40 -3.50
CA TYR A 230 -20.24 -5.47 -2.88
C TYR A 230 -19.85 -5.09 -1.44
N ILE A 231 -19.42 -6.05 -0.62
CA ILE A 231 -18.95 -5.77 0.75
C ILE A 231 -17.76 -4.80 0.71
N THR A 232 -16.80 -5.03 -0.18
CA THR A 232 -15.62 -4.17 -0.34
C THR A 232 -16.01 -2.75 -0.78
N PHE A 233 -16.98 -2.59 -1.69
CA PHE A 233 -17.47 -1.27 -2.10
C PHE A 233 -18.15 -0.52 -0.97
N VAL A 234 -19.02 -1.19 -0.22
CA VAL A 234 -19.64 -0.59 0.98
C VAL A 234 -18.57 -0.13 1.97
N TYR A 235 -17.56 -0.96 2.17
CA TYR A 235 -16.42 -0.61 3.01
C TYR A 235 -15.68 0.62 2.51
N ILE A 236 -15.31 0.69 1.22
CA ILE A 236 -14.60 1.83 0.61
C ILE A 236 -15.38 3.13 0.78
N PHE A 237 -16.71 3.07 0.60
CA PHE A 237 -17.56 4.23 0.83
C PHE A 237 -17.44 4.76 2.25
N PHE A 238 -17.60 3.89 3.27
CA PHE A 238 -17.44 4.29 4.66
C PHE A 238 -16.02 4.78 4.98
N ALA A 239 -14.99 4.10 4.47
CA ALA A 239 -13.59 4.48 4.67
C ALA A 239 -13.26 5.86 4.08
N ALA A 240 -13.89 6.24 2.95
CA ALA A 240 -13.72 7.55 2.34
C ALA A 240 -14.46 8.67 3.06
N VAL A 241 -15.60 8.38 3.69
CA VAL A 241 -16.50 9.37 4.33
C VAL A 241 -16.20 9.57 5.81
N LEU A 242 -15.90 8.48 6.54
CA LEU A 242 -15.69 8.55 7.99
C LEU A 242 -14.46 9.38 8.37
N PRO A 243 -14.49 10.03 9.55
CA PRO A 243 -13.32 10.74 10.08
C PRO A 243 -12.12 9.79 10.25
N MET A 244 -10.91 10.29 9.98
CA MET A 244 -9.69 9.47 10.03
C MET A 244 -9.44 8.84 11.40
N TRP A 245 -9.75 9.57 12.48
CA TRP A 245 -9.54 9.10 13.85
C TRP A 245 -10.44 7.92 14.25
N LEU A 246 -11.57 7.72 13.56
CA LEU A 246 -12.55 6.70 13.93
C LEU A 246 -12.22 5.33 13.31
N LEU A 247 -11.80 5.29 12.06
CA LEU A 247 -11.56 4.05 11.34
C LEU A 247 -10.11 3.93 10.86
N LYS A 248 -9.59 4.91 10.11
CA LYS A 248 -8.31 4.77 9.42
C LYS A 248 -7.14 4.70 10.39
N GLN A 249 -6.97 5.66 11.29
CA GLN A 249 -5.84 5.71 12.22
C GLN A 249 -5.76 4.47 13.12
N PRO A 250 -6.85 4.05 13.80
CA PRO A 250 -6.84 2.85 14.63
C PRO A 250 -6.54 1.59 13.82
N ARG A 251 -7.12 1.48 12.62
CA ARG A 251 -6.89 0.35 11.73
C ARG A 251 -5.43 0.29 11.25
N ASP A 252 -4.87 1.41 10.79
CA ASP A 252 -3.49 1.47 10.33
C ASP A 252 -2.50 1.14 11.46
N HIS A 253 -2.80 1.56 12.71
CA HIS A 253 -2.02 1.18 13.88
C HIS A 253 -2.02 -0.34 14.10
N MET A 254 -3.20 -0.98 14.09
CA MET A 254 -3.32 -2.44 14.21
C MET A 254 -2.64 -3.15 13.02
N THR A 255 -2.83 -2.67 11.81
CA THR A 255 -2.24 -3.24 10.58
C THR A 255 -0.71 -3.20 10.63
N THR A 256 -0.11 -2.17 11.24
CA THR A 256 1.35 -2.06 11.39
C THR A 256 1.93 -3.26 12.13
N PHE A 257 1.29 -3.74 13.20
CA PHE A 257 1.75 -4.95 13.91
C PHE A 257 1.72 -6.19 13.01
N MET A 258 0.66 -6.34 12.22
CA MET A 258 0.53 -7.46 11.29
C MET A 258 1.59 -7.40 10.19
N PHE A 259 1.86 -6.21 9.63
CA PHE A 259 2.88 -6.05 8.59
C PHE A 259 4.29 -6.29 9.11
N VAL A 260 4.60 -5.80 10.31
CA VAL A 260 5.88 -6.10 10.95
C VAL A 260 6.04 -7.60 11.16
N ALA A 261 5.01 -8.28 11.68
CA ALA A 261 5.05 -9.73 11.86
C ALA A 261 5.20 -10.49 10.53
N MET A 262 4.50 -10.05 9.47
CA MET A 262 4.60 -10.62 8.12
C MET A 262 6.01 -10.44 7.53
N ILE A 263 6.56 -9.23 7.57
CA ILE A 263 7.89 -8.94 7.01
C ILE A 263 8.98 -9.68 7.79
N VAL A 264 8.93 -9.63 9.12
CA VAL A 264 9.87 -10.35 9.98
C VAL A 264 9.75 -11.85 9.74
N GLY A 265 8.55 -12.39 9.67
CA GLY A 265 8.32 -13.80 9.38
C GLY A 265 8.83 -14.23 8.00
N ALA A 266 8.63 -13.40 6.97
CA ALA A 266 9.16 -13.67 5.65
C ALA A 266 10.71 -13.65 5.63
N VAL A 267 11.33 -12.66 6.27
CA VAL A 267 12.80 -12.56 6.37
C VAL A 267 13.39 -13.73 7.16
N LEU A 268 12.83 -14.04 8.33
CA LEU A 268 13.27 -15.18 9.13
C LEU A 268 13.05 -16.50 8.36
N GLY A 269 11.95 -16.63 7.63
CA GLY A 269 11.68 -17.79 6.79
C GLY A 269 12.74 -17.98 5.71
N LEU A 270 13.16 -16.91 5.05
CA LEU A 270 14.23 -16.95 4.07
C LEU A 270 15.59 -17.29 4.71
N ILE A 271 15.84 -16.81 5.96
CA ILE A 271 17.08 -17.09 6.70
C ILE A 271 17.13 -18.56 7.16
N VAL A 272 16.02 -19.10 7.67
CA VAL A 272 16.00 -20.45 8.27
C VAL A 272 15.87 -21.55 7.22
N ASN A 273 14.99 -21.34 6.23
CA ASN A 273 14.68 -22.38 5.24
C ASN A 273 15.65 -22.37 4.04
N HIS A 274 16.41 -21.29 3.84
CA HIS A 274 17.34 -21.13 2.70
C HIS A 274 16.75 -21.56 1.35
N PRO A 275 15.53 -21.14 0.97
CA PRO A 275 14.88 -21.67 -0.22
C PRO A 275 15.67 -21.32 -1.48
N VAL A 276 15.54 -22.17 -2.49
CA VAL A 276 16.20 -21.97 -3.80
C VAL A 276 15.29 -21.13 -4.69
N MET A 277 15.90 -20.24 -5.48
CA MET A 277 15.23 -19.51 -6.55
C MET A 277 15.01 -20.45 -7.72
N ASN A 278 13.80 -21.00 -7.85
CA ASN A 278 13.45 -21.94 -8.93
C ASN A 278 13.05 -21.23 -10.23
N LEU A 279 12.61 -19.96 -10.15
CA LEU A 279 12.27 -19.20 -11.36
C LEU A 279 13.49 -19.05 -12.29
N PRO A 280 13.27 -19.03 -13.61
CA PRO A 280 14.34 -18.81 -14.58
C PRO A 280 14.96 -17.43 -14.41
N VAL A 281 16.25 -17.31 -14.72
CA VAL A 281 16.99 -16.05 -14.66
C VAL A 281 16.38 -15.03 -15.62
N PHE A 282 16.11 -15.48 -16.86
CA PHE A 282 15.53 -14.68 -17.93
C PHE A 282 14.74 -15.59 -18.88
N THR A 283 13.54 -15.21 -19.26
CA THR A 283 12.66 -16.01 -20.15
C THR A 283 12.58 -15.47 -21.57
N GLY A 284 13.12 -14.27 -21.81
CA GLY A 284 13.07 -13.60 -23.11
C GLY A 284 12.40 -12.23 -23.05
N PHE A 285 12.49 -11.49 -24.16
CA PHE A 285 11.88 -10.15 -24.29
C PHE A 285 10.37 -10.19 -24.57
N ASN A 286 9.84 -11.34 -24.94
CA ASN A 286 8.42 -11.53 -25.22
C ASN A 286 7.88 -12.68 -24.37
N ASN A 287 6.79 -12.43 -23.66
CA ASN A 287 6.05 -13.41 -22.88
C ASN A 287 4.68 -13.65 -23.53
N ALA A 288 4.27 -14.90 -23.69
CA ALA A 288 3.02 -15.25 -24.36
C ALA A 288 1.75 -14.70 -23.65
N LYS A 289 1.80 -14.52 -22.32
CA LYS A 289 0.67 -14.02 -21.52
C LYS A 289 0.71 -12.51 -21.32
N LEU A 290 1.90 -11.93 -21.14
CA LEU A 290 2.07 -10.52 -20.78
C LEU A 290 2.44 -9.63 -21.98
N GLY A 291 2.95 -10.20 -23.08
CA GLY A 291 3.45 -9.44 -24.23
C GLY A 291 4.93 -9.08 -24.12
N THR A 292 5.32 -7.91 -24.66
CA THR A 292 6.73 -7.47 -24.69
C THR A 292 7.21 -6.97 -23.33
N MET A 293 8.44 -7.29 -22.97
CA MET A 293 9.04 -6.87 -21.70
C MET A 293 9.04 -5.34 -21.54
N PHE A 294 9.36 -4.59 -22.60
CA PHE A 294 9.17 -3.14 -22.62
C PHE A 294 7.85 -2.79 -23.33
N PRO A 295 6.95 -2.00 -22.72
CA PRO A 295 7.07 -1.36 -21.40
C PRO A 295 6.52 -2.20 -20.23
N ILE A 296 5.99 -3.41 -20.48
CA ILE A 296 5.12 -4.13 -19.53
C ILE A 296 5.82 -4.44 -18.20
N LEU A 297 7.04 -4.95 -18.19
CA LEU A 297 7.79 -5.21 -16.96
C LEU A 297 7.90 -3.94 -16.11
N PHE A 298 8.24 -2.81 -16.74
CA PHE A 298 8.48 -1.53 -16.07
C PHE A 298 7.20 -0.98 -15.43
N VAL A 299 6.08 -1.12 -16.11
CA VAL A 299 4.76 -0.68 -15.61
C VAL A 299 4.24 -1.63 -14.53
N THR A 300 4.39 -2.94 -14.72
CA THR A 300 3.91 -3.95 -13.76
C THR A 300 4.61 -3.84 -12.41
N VAL A 301 5.93 -3.56 -12.40
CA VAL A 301 6.72 -3.40 -11.17
C VAL A 301 6.77 -1.93 -10.70
N ALA A 302 5.96 -1.05 -11.28
CA ALA A 302 6.04 0.37 -10.98
C ALA A 302 5.98 0.67 -9.47
N CYS A 303 5.05 0.09 -8.70
CA CYS A 303 4.97 0.36 -7.26
C CYS A 303 6.28 0.07 -6.52
N GLY A 304 6.88 -1.09 -6.72
CA GLY A 304 8.14 -1.47 -6.06
C GLY A 304 9.40 -0.76 -6.58
N ALA A 305 9.30 -0.05 -7.70
CA ALA A 305 10.41 0.63 -8.36
C ALA A 305 10.21 2.16 -8.46
N VAL A 306 9.03 2.61 -8.91
CA VAL A 306 8.70 4.05 -9.03
C VAL A 306 7.18 4.22 -9.05
N SER A 307 6.60 4.88 -8.06
CA SER A 307 5.16 5.05 -7.95
C SER A 307 4.75 6.52 -7.88
N GLY A 308 3.89 6.95 -8.80
CA GLY A 308 3.33 8.30 -8.77
C GLY A 308 2.40 8.55 -7.58
N PHE A 309 1.77 7.51 -7.05
CA PHE A 309 0.92 7.59 -5.86
C PHE A 309 1.69 8.02 -4.61
N HIS A 310 2.95 7.58 -4.46
CA HIS A 310 3.80 7.96 -3.33
C HIS A 310 4.05 9.46 -3.26
N SER A 311 4.22 10.11 -4.39
CA SER A 311 4.38 11.57 -4.47
C SER A 311 3.14 12.31 -3.95
N LEU A 312 1.94 11.77 -4.17
CA LEU A 312 0.69 12.31 -3.63
C LEU A 312 0.61 12.16 -2.11
N VAL A 313 1.05 11.03 -1.56
CA VAL A 313 1.13 10.79 -0.10
C VAL A 313 2.18 11.72 0.52
N SER A 314 3.38 11.77 -0.08
CA SER A 314 4.49 12.61 0.39
C SER A 314 4.12 14.08 0.45
N SER A 315 3.50 14.62 -0.60
CA SER A 315 3.11 16.04 -0.68
C SER A 315 1.77 16.35 0.02
N GLY A 316 0.87 15.39 0.11
CA GLY A 316 -0.48 15.61 0.66
C GLY A 316 -0.57 15.43 2.18
N THR A 317 0.26 14.57 2.76
CA THR A 317 0.17 14.18 4.18
C THR A 317 1.49 14.35 4.91
N SER A 318 2.56 13.71 4.45
CA SER A 318 3.83 13.67 5.19
C SER A 318 4.50 15.07 5.28
N SER A 319 4.35 15.91 4.27
CA SER A 319 4.83 17.29 4.27
C SER A 319 4.19 18.16 5.35
N LYS A 320 2.96 17.82 5.75
CA LYS A 320 2.21 18.55 6.78
C LYS A 320 2.42 18.00 8.19
N THR A 321 3.16 16.90 8.32
CA THR A 321 3.39 16.25 9.62
C THR A 321 4.86 16.18 10.01
N VAL A 322 5.79 16.26 9.04
CA VAL A 322 7.22 16.25 9.34
C VAL A 322 7.63 17.52 10.11
N SER A 323 8.13 17.34 11.35
CA SER A 323 8.48 18.44 12.25
C SER A 323 9.87 19.03 12.01
N ASN A 324 10.75 18.32 11.33
CA ASN A 324 12.12 18.77 11.04
C ASN A 324 12.58 18.32 9.65
N GLU A 325 13.24 19.19 8.91
CA GLU A 325 13.72 18.88 7.55
C GLU A 325 14.71 17.71 7.50
N LYS A 326 15.50 17.47 8.58
CA LYS A 326 16.44 16.34 8.65
C LYS A 326 15.74 14.98 8.49
N ASP A 327 14.45 14.91 8.86
CA ASP A 327 13.68 13.67 8.78
C ASP A 327 13.13 13.40 7.38
N MET A 328 13.13 14.40 6.48
CA MET A 328 12.60 14.24 5.12
C MET A 328 13.31 13.16 4.32
N LEU A 329 14.65 13.03 4.46
CA LEU A 329 15.40 11.97 3.78
C LEU A 329 14.93 10.59 4.23
N LYS A 330 14.75 10.39 5.53
CA LYS A 330 14.27 9.12 6.08
C LYS A 330 12.83 8.84 5.64
N VAL A 331 11.96 9.83 5.69
CA VAL A 331 10.55 9.71 5.36
C VAL A 331 10.31 9.49 3.87
N GLY A 332 10.89 10.32 3.00
CA GLY A 332 10.71 10.21 1.55
C GLY A 332 11.57 9.09 0.95
N TYR A 333 12.88 9.28 0.95
CA TYR A 333 13.82 8.35 0.32
C TYR A 333 13.85 6.99 1.04
N GLY A 334 13.93 7.00 2.38
CA GLY A 334 14.07 5.77 3.18
C GLY A 334 12.86 4.86 3.12
N ALA A 335 11.64 5.40 3.09
CA ALA A 335 10.42 4.59 3.00
C ALA A 335 10.34 3.84 1.67
N MET A 336 10.68 4.50 0.55
CA MET A 336 10.71 3.85 -0.78
C MET A 336 11.79 2.78 -0.88
N ILE A 337 12.96 2.99 -0.28
CA ILE A 337 14.01 1.97 -0.21
C ILE A 337 13.53 0.71 0.52
N LEU A 338 12.80 0.89 1.62
CA LEU A 338 12.24 -0.25 2.36
C LEU A 338 11.12 -0.95 1.57
N GLU A 339 10.33 -0.21 0.81
CA GLU A 339 9.32 -0.79 -0.09
C GLU A 339 9.96 -1.58 -1.23
N SER A 340 11.03 -1.08 -1.83
CA SER A 340 11.80 -1.83 -2.83
C SER A 340 12.37 -3.13 -2.26
N LEU A 341 12.79 -3.13 -1.00
CA LEU A 341 13.21 -4.38 -0.33
C LEU A 341 12.04 -5.35 -0.17
N LEU A 342 10.83 -4.87 0.15
CA LEU A 342 9.63 -5.70 0.21
C LEU A 342 9.32 -6.33 -1.15
N ALA A 343 9.46 -5.59 -2.26
CA ALA A 343 9.30 -6.14 -3.61
C ALA A 343 10.33 -7.24 -3.93
N VAL A 344 11.58 -7.08 -3.48
CA VAL A 344 12.60 -8.14 -3.61
C VAL A 344 12.24 -9.38 -2.78
N ILE A 345 11.75 -9.20 -1.55
CA ILE A 345 11.29 -10.31 -0.71
C ILE A 345 10.13 -11.03 -1.39
N ALA A 346 9.17 -10.31 -1.95
CA ALA A 346 8.03 -10.90 -2.67
C ALA A 346 8.49 -11.71 -3.89
N LEU A 347 9.45 -11.20 -4.65
CA LEU A 347 10.08 -11.92 -5.77
C LEU A 347 10.76 -13.21 -5.29
N CYS A 348 11.49 -13.16 -4.18
CA CYS A 348 12.16 -14.32 -3.59
C CYS A 348 11.17 -15.37 -3.08
N VAL A 349 10.07 -14.94 -2.47
CA VAL A 349 8.99 -15.84 -2.03
C VAL A 349 8.32 -16.52 -3.23
N ALA A 350 8.04 -15.78 -4.29
CA ALA A 350 7.50 -16.35 -5.53
C ALA A 350 8.48 -17.33 -6.18
N GLY A 351 9.77 -17.01 -6.17
CA GLY A 351 10.81 -17.88 -6.66
C GLY A 351 10.99 -19.18 -5.86
N ALA A 352 10.79 -19.10 -4.53
CA ALA A 352 10.77 -20.28 -3.66
C ALA A 352 9.52 -21.14 -3.85
N ALA A 353 8.38 -20.53 -4.16
CA ALA A 353 7.11 -21.20 -4.40
C ALA A 353 7.00 -21.83 -5.81
N ALA A 354 7.85 -21.45 -6.74
CA ALA A 354 7.87 -21.99 -8.09
C ALA A 354 8.32 -23.46 -8.09
N ALA A 355 7.83 -24.24 -9.05
CA ALA A 355 8.23 -25.63 -9.22
C ALA A 355 9.72 -25.77 -9.60
N ALA A 356 10.29 -26.94 -9.37
CA ALA A 356 11.71 -27.19 -9.65
C ALA A 356 12.08 -27.09 -11.14
N ASP A 357 11.09 -27.21 -12.03
CA ASP A 357 11.25 -27.03 -13.49
C ASP A 357 11.20 -25.56 -13.93
N GLY A 358 11.03 -24.62 -12.99
CA GLY A 358 10.93 -23.20 -13.26
C GLY A 358 9.52 -22.69 -13.55
N THR A 359 8.50 -23.56 -13.46
CA THR A 359 7.11 -23.16 -13.65
C THR A 359 6.65 -22.28 -12.49
N PRO A 360 6.12 -21.08 -12.75
CA PRO A 360 5.56 -20.24 -11.69
C PRO A 360 4.43 -20.94 -10.94
N ALA A 361 4.30 -20.67 -9.64
CA ALA A 361 3.22 -21.22 -8.84
C ALA A 361 1.86 -20.71 -9.34
N ASP A 362 0.84 -21.57 -9.28
CA ASP A 362 -0.51 -21.23 -9.68
C ASP A 362 -1.22 -20.34 -8.64
N GLY A 363 -2.08 -19.45 -9.13
CA GLY A 363 -2.91 -18.57 -8.34
C GLY A 363 -2.62 -17.10 -8.56
N THR A 364 -3.37 -16.26 -7.86
CA THR A 364 -3.13 -14.81 -7.86
C THR A 364 -1.82 -14.49 -7.13
N PRO A 365 -1.16 -13.35 -7.44
CA PRO A 365 0.06 -12.94 -6.72
C PRO A 365 -0.11 -12.92 -5.19
N PHE A 366 -1.28 -12.54 -4.71
CA PHE A 366 -1.59 -12.57 -3.28
C PHE A 366 -1.60 -13.98 -2.71
N GLN A 367 -2.22 -14.92 -3.42
CA GLN A 367 -2.24 -16.33 -3.02
C GLN A 367 -0.85 -16.95 -3.03
N ILE A 368 -0.02 -16.61 -4.03
CA ILE A 368 1.36 -17.09 -4.13
C ILE A 368 2.17 -16.58 -2.94
N PHE A 369 2.11 -15.27 -2.68
CA PHE A 369 2.85 -14.66 -1.57
C PHE A 369 2.37 -15.17 -0.21
N SER A 370 1.06 -15.20 0.03
CA SER A 370 0.50 -15.64 1.31
C SER A 370 0.83 -17.11 1.59
N ARG A 371 0.70 -18.02 0.60
CA ARG A 371 1.07 -19.43 0.75
C ARG A 371 2.57 -19.61 0.97
N GLY A 372 3.40 -18.87 0.22
CA GLY A 372 4.84 -18.94 0.36
C GLY A 372 5.32 -18.53 1.76
N VAL A 373 4.84 -17.41 2.29
CA VAL A 373 5.22 -16.97 3.64
C VAL A 373 4.54 -17.83 4.72
N ALA A 374 3.30 -18.28 4.52
CA ALA A 374 2.63 -19.19 5.45
C ALA A 374 3.41 -20.50 5.61
N SER A 375 4.00 -21.04 4.53
CA SER A 375 4.85 -22.25 4.62
C SER A 375 6.08 -22.04 5.52
N PHE A 376 6.63 -20.81 5.56
CA PHE A 376 7.73 -20.49 6.49
C PHE A 376 7.25 -20.49 7.94
N PHE A 377 6.06 -19.95 8.23
CA PHE A 377 5.48 -19.98 9.56
C PHE A 377 5.20 -21.40 10.04
N VAL A 378 4.73 -22.28 9.16
CA VAL A 378 4.56 -23.70 9.46
C VAL A 378 5.90 -24.35 9.78
N GLY A 379 6.96 -24.00 9.06
CA GLY A 379 8.34 -24.41 9.37
C GLY A 379 8.82 -23.97 10.77
N PHE A 380 8.24 -22.93 11.34
CA PHE A 380 8.49 -22.48 12.74
C PHE A 380 7.57 -23.16 13.77
N GLY A 381 6.71 -24.08 13.35
CA GLY A 381 5.80 -24.84 14.23
C GLY A 381 4.43 -24.18 14.44
N LEU A 382 4.04 -23.17 13.66
CA LEU A 382 2.69 -22.64 13.67
C LEU A 382 1.73 -23.60 12.94
N ASP A 383 0.47 -23.64 13.40
CA ASP A 383 -0.59 -24.38 12.71
C ASP A 383 -0.77 -23.87 11.28
N GLN A 384 -0.92 -24.79 10.32
CA GLN A 384 -1.03 -24.46 8.90
C GLN A 384 -2.26 -23.62 8.58
N HIS A 385 -3.40 -23.94 9.20
CA HIS A 385 -4.63 -23.19 8.97
C HIS A 385 -4.49 -21.76 9.50
N PHE A 386 -3.98 -21.60 10.73
CA PHE A 386 -3.70 -20.28 11.31
C PHE A 386 -2.72 -19.47 10.47
N ALA A 387 -1.59 -20.04 10.06
CA ALA A 387 -0.58 -19.38 9.23
C ALA A 387 -1.16 -18.91 7.89
N SER A 388 -1.99 -19.75 7.26
CA SER A 388 -2.66 -19.42 5.99
C SER A 388 -3.69 -18.29 6.15
N VAL A 389 -4.53 -18.33 7.18
CA VAL A 389 -5.52 -17.27 7.48
C VAL A 389 -4.81 -15.98 7.82
N PHE A 390 -3.76 -16.02 8.66
CA PHE A 390 -2.97 -14.85 9.03
C PHE A 390 -2.35 -14.18 7.80
N MET A 391 -1.70 -14.93 6.94
CA MET A 391 -1.06 -14.39 5.75
C MET A 391 -2.06 -13.87 4.73
N THR A 392 -3.16 -14.58 4.50
CA THR A 392 -4.25 -14.12 3.62
C THR A 392 -4.84 -12.80 4.12
N MET A 393 -5.04 -12.68 5.43
CA MET A 393 -5.49 -11.42 6.05
C MET A 393 -4.45 -10.30 5.90
N CYS A 394 -3.16 -10.58 6.13
CA CYS A 394 -2.08 -9.57 5.98
C CYS A 394 -2.05 -9.00 4.56
N VAL A 395 -2.10 -9.86 3.55
CA VAL A 395 -2.05 -9.45 2.14
C VAL A 395 -3.30 -8.66 1.75
N SER A 396 -4.48 -9.10 2.22
CA SER A 396 -5.73 -8.36 2.00
C SER A 396 -5.72 -7.00 2.70
N ALA A 397 -5.14 -6.92 3.89
CA ALA A 397 -4.97 -5.66 4.61
C ALA A 397 -4.06 -4.67 3.88
N LEU A 398 -3.00 -5.15 3.19
CA LEU A 398 -2.19 -4.31 2.30
C LEU A 398 -3.05 -3.63 1.22
N ALA A 399 -3.88 -4.42 0.53
CA ALA A 399 -4.77 -3.90 -0.51
C ALA A 399 -5.82 -2.93 0.05
N LEU A 400 -6.45 -3.28 1.16
CA LEU A 400 -7.48 -2.44 1.81
C LEU A 400 -6.90 -1.12 2.32
N THR A 401 -5.68 -1.10 2.85
CA THR A 401 -5.00 0.14 3.28
C THR A 401 -4.72 1.06 2.09
N SER A 402 -4.27 0.50 0.98
CA SER A 402 -4.09 1.25 -0.26
C SER A 402 -5.42 1.76 -0.82
N LEU A 403 -6.47 0.95 -0.81
CA LEU A 403 -7.82 1.33 -1.24
C LEU A 403 -8.34 2.55 -0.48
N ASP A 404 -8.20 2.59 0.85
CA ASP A 404 -8.62 3.73 1.66
C ASP A 404 -7.89 5.02 1.27
N ALA A 405 -6.59 4.93 1.09
CA ALA A 405 -5.77 6.08 0.73
C ALA A 405 -6.13 6.59 -0.67
N VAL A 406 -6.25 5.66 -1.65
CA VAL A 406 -6.59 5.98 -3.04
C VAL A 406 -8.01 6.55 -3.14
N ALA A 407 -9.00 5.99 -2.42
CA ALA A 407 -10.36 6.50 -2.42
C ALA A 407 -10.45 7.94 -1.88
N ARG A 408 -9.69 8.25 -0.82
CA ARG A 408 -9.62 9.62 -0.29
C ARG A 408 -8.95 10.58 -1.27
N ILE A 409 -7.83 10.19 -1.87
CA ILE A 409 -7.11 11.01 -2.84
C ILE A 409 -7.98 11.23 -4.09
N GLY A 410 -8.61 10.20 -4.60
CA GLY A 410 -9.52 10.30 -5.76
C GLY A 410 -10.69 11.24 -5.48
N ARG A 411 -11.32 11.13 -4.30
CA ARG A 411 -12.35 12.07 -3.87
C ARG A 411 -11.82 13.50 -3.75
N MET A 412 -10.67 13.70 -3.10
CA MET A 412 -10.07 15.04 -2.95
C MET A 412 -9.70 15.65 -4.31
N SER A 413 -9.12 14.87 -5.22
CA SER A 413 -8.78 15.30 -6.57
C SER A 413 -10.04 15.74 -7.35
N PHE A 414 -11.14 15.01 -7.22
CA PHE A 414 -12.42 15.38 -7.81
C PHE A 414 -12.96 16.68 -7.22
N GLN A 415 -12.97 16.82 -5.90
CA GLN A 415 -13.42 18.02 -5.24
C GLN A 415 -12.56 19.24 -5.64
N GLU A 416 -11.24 19.08 -5.67
CA GLU A 416 -10.29 20.14 -6.04
C GLU A 416 -10.43 20.56 -7.53
N LEU A 417 -10.84 19.63 -8.41
CA LEU A 417 -11.08 19.92 -9.82
C LEU A 417 -12.22 20.95 -10.02
N PHE A 418 -13.26 20.88 -9.17
CA PHE A 418 -14.45 21.74 -9.25
C PHE A 418 -14.45 22.86 -8.20
N SER A 419 -13.48 22.88 -7.28
CA SER A 419 -13.37 23.93 -6.26
C SER A 419 -13.00 25.28 -6.88
N VAL A 420 -13.49 26.33 -6.21
CA VAL A 420 -13.14 27.74 -6.49
C VAL A 420 -12.67 28.39 -5.20
N ASP A 421 -11.95 29.50 -5.30
CA ASP A 421 -11.36 30.20 -4.15
C ASP A 421 -12.44 30.65 -3.14
N ASP A 422 -13.64 31.01 -3.63
CA ASP A 422 -14.79 31.36 -2.81
C ASP A 422 -15.92 30.32 -2.97
N MET A 423 -15.89 29.29 -2.13
CA MET A 423 -16.90 28.23 -2.12
C MET A 423 -18.21 28.66 -1.46
N GLU A 424 -18.24 29.71 -0.64
CA GLU A 424 -19.46 30.20 0.00
C GLU A 424 -20.41 30.82 -1.02
N HIS A 425 -19.87 31.54 -2.02
CA HIS A 425 -20.64 32.16 -3.11
C HIS A 425 -20.66 31.33 -4.39
N ALA A 426 -20.10 30.09 -4.37
CA ALA A 426 -20.09 29.23 -5.55
C ALA A 426 -21.50 28.76 -5.96
N GLU A 427 -21.67 28.53 -7.27
CA GLU A 427 -22.89 27.97 -7.83
C GLU A 427 -23.30 26.64 -7.19
N GLY A 428 -24.60 26.40 -7.02
CA GLY A 428 -25.13 25.24 -6.29
C GLY A 428 -24.62 23.88 -6.81
N TRP A 429 -24.43 23.74 -8.12
CA TRP A 429 -23.89 22.51 -8.73
C TRP A 429 -22.44 22.25 -8.30
N ARG A 430 -21.62 23.28 -8.13
CA ARG A 430 -20.24 23.14 -7.62
C ARG A 430 -20.23 22.70 -6.16
N LYS A 431 -21.10 23.28 -5.32
CA LYS A 431 -21.29 22.83 -3.92
C LYS A 431 -21.68 21.37 -3.85
N LEU A 432 -22.55 20.92 -4.76
CA LEU A 432 -22.93 19.51 -4.85
C LEU A 432 -21.75 18.61 -5.24
N LEU A 433 -20.98 18.95 -6.28
CA LEU A 433 -19.82 18.18 -6.72
C LEU A 433 -18.70 18.17 -5.67
N CYS A 434 -18.52 19.24 -4.91
CA CYS A 434 -17.55 19.32 -3.82
C CYS A 434 -18.05 18.70 -2.51
N ASN A 435 -19.31 18.22 -2.45
CA ASN A 435 -19.83 17.52 -1.28
C ASN A 435 -19.15 16.16 -1.11
N VAL A 436 -18.71 15.85 0.13
CA VAL A 436 -17.96 14.64 0.48
C VAL A 436 -18.71 13.36 0.09
N TYR A 437 -20.01 13.32 0.37
CA TYR A 437 -20.84 12.14 0.07
C TYR A 437 -21.03 11.96 -1.42
N PHE A 438 -21.38 13.04 -2.13
CA PHE A 438 -21.63 13.01 -3.57
C PHE A 438 -20.40 12.63 -4.39
N SER A 439 -19.25 13.26 -4.10
CA SER A 439 -17.97 12.96 -4.76
C SER A 439 -17.50 11.52 -4.50
N THR A 440 -17.76 10.97 -3.30
CA THR A 440 -17.47 9.58 -2.97
C THR A 440 -18.38 8.61 -3.72
N ILE A 441 -19.68 8.92 -3.83
CA ILE A 441 -20.64 8.11 -4.60
C ILE A 441 -20.23 8.05 -6.07
N ILE A 442 -19.89 9.17 -6.69
CA ILE A 442 -19.43 9.19 -8.09
C ILE A 442 -18.21 8.27 -8.27
N LEU A 443 -17.23 8.39 -7.38
CA LEU A 443 -16.04 7.55 -7.44
C LEU A 443 -16.36 6.06 -7.27
N SER A 444 -17.34 5.73 -6.42
CA SER A 444 -17.77 4.35 -6.17
C SER A 444 -18.63 3.79 -7.33
N LEU A 445 -19.50 4.60 -7.95
CA LEU A 445 -20.39 4.17 -9.05
C LEU A 445 -19.64 3.80 -10.32
N ILE A 446 -18.52 4.45 -10.62
CA ILE A 446 -17.69 4.13 -11.80
C ILE A 446 -17.24 2.66 -11.77
N HIS A 447 -17.09 2.06 -10.57
CA HIS A 447 -16.62 0.69 -10.40
C HIS A 447 -17.74 -0.35 -10.39
N ILE A 448 -18.97 0.04 -10.06
CA ILE A 448 -20.12 -0.88 -10.03
C ILE A 448 -20.59 -1.19 -11.47
N SER A 449 -20.37 -0.26 -12.41
CA SER A 449 -20.85 -0.41 -13.78
C SER A 449 -20.03 -1.34 -14.67
N GLU A 450 -18.77 -1.71 -14.28
CA GLU A 450 -17.92 -2.61 -15.08
C GLU A 450 -17.08 -3.62 -14.25
N PRO A 451 -17.69 -4.48 -13.42
CA PRO A 451 -16.90 -5.49 -12.68
C PRO A 451 -16.44 -6.67 -13.57
N THR A 452 -16.73 -6.71 -14.85
CA THR A 452 -16.62 -7.95 -15.66
C THR A 452 -15.82 -7.84 -16.96
N ARG A 453 -15.16 -6.72 -17.27
CA ARG A 453 -14.49 -6.52 -18.57
C ARG A 453 -13.03 -6.03 -18.53
N LEU A 454 -12.33 -6.20 -17.42
CA LEU A 454 -10.86 -5.96 -17.37
C LEU A 454 -10.10 -7.23 -17.07
#